data_1f54ac1aa6072081e6aa326690387343
#
_entry.id   1f54ac1aa6072081e6aa326690387343
#
_cell.length_a   1.000
_cell.length_b   1.000
_cell.length_c   1.000
_cell.angle_alpha   90.00
_cell.angle_beta   90.00
_cell.angle_gamma   90.00
#
_symmetry.space_group_name_H-M   'P 1'
#
loop_
_entity.id
_entity.type
_entity.pdbx_description
1 polymer ?
#
loop_
_entity_poly.entity_id
_entity_poly.type
_entity_poly.pdbx_seq_one_letter_code
_entity_poly.pdbx_strand_id
1 'polypeptide(L)'
;AWLTWAGVRFAVARYPERVLIRSMSAPPDPDRAALAEPGLGQAYLEDLRRALRQGPRGAVTDMALMASPWGLRPELIRAPVRVWQGEQDRNAPPVMARRLAAVIPDCTATFCPDDGHLSIIGRHAEAMLSTLG
;
A
#
# COMPACT_ATOMS: atom_id res chain seq x y z
N ALA A 1 4.07 -16.45 -7.90
CA ALA A 1 3.65 -15.09 -8.24
C ALA A 1 2.65 -15.03 -9.40
N TRP A 2 2.97 -15.60 -10.61
CA TRP A 2 2.08 -15.48 -11.77
C TRP A 2 0.69 -16.10 -11.56
N LEU A 3 0.61 -17.32 -11.02
CA LEU A 3 -0.66 -18.00 -10.71
C LEU A 3 -1.48 -17.23 -9.67
N THR A 4 -0.83 -16.62 -8.69
CA THR A 4 -1.48 -15.79 -7.66
C THR A 4 -2.17 -14.59 -8.32
N TRP A 5 -1.48 -13.85 -9.17
CA TRP A 5 -2.04 -12.68 -9.85
C TRP A 5 -3.08 -13.02 -10.91
N ALA A 6 -2.95 -14.17 -11.57
CA ALA A 6 -4.00 -14.69 -12.45
C ALA A 6 -5.28 -15.01 -11.66
N GLY A 7 -5.14 -15.60 -10.46
CA GLY A 7 -6.23 -15.82 -9.53
C GLY A 7 -6.89 -14.51 -9.05
N VAL A 8 -6.10 -13.51 -8.68
CA VAL A 8 -6.59 -12.18 -8.30
C VAL A 8 -7.39 -11.55 -9.46
N ARG A 9 -6.84 -11.58 -10.68
CA ARG A 9 -7.53 -11.07 -11.88
C ARG A 9 -8.89 -11.75 -12.08
N PHE A 10 -8.95 -13.07 -11.95
CA PHE A 10 -10.20 -13.83 -12.05
C PHE A 10 -11.18 -13.42 -10.96
N ALA A 11 -10.71 -13.31 -9.72
CA ALA A 11 -11.54 -12.93 -8.58
C ALA A 11 -12.15 -11.54 -8.74
N VAL A 12 -11.36 -10.52 -9.07
CA VAL A 12 -11.85 -9.13 -9.24
C VAL A 12 -12.79 -8.97 -10.44
N ALA A 13 -12.70 -9.85 -11.44
CA ALA A 13 -13.60 -9.88 -12.58
C ALA A 13 -14.95 -10.58 -12.27
N ARG A 14 -14.97 -11.53 -11.32
CA ARG A 14 -16.10 -12.45 -11.12
C ARG A 14 -16.91 -12.17 -9.86
N TYR A 15 -16.28 -11.66 -8.79
CA TYR A 15 -16.94 -11.54 -7.49
C TYR A 15 -17.36 -10.11 -7.15
N PRO A 16 -18.47 -9.93 -6.41
CA PRO A 16 -18.89 -8.63 -5.91
C PRO A 16 -17.84 -8.03 -4.96
N GLU A 17 -17.78 -6.69 -4.93
CA GLU A 17 -16.85 -5.90 -4.12
C GLU A 17 -16.79 -6.34 -2.66
N ARG A 18 -17.95 -6.44 -1.99
CA ARG A 18 -18.05 -6.86 -0.57
C ARG A 18 -17.45 -8.24 -0.28
N VAL A 19 -17.51 -9.16 -1.26
CA VAL A 19 -16.92 -10.50 -1.11
C VAL A 19 -15.40 -10.42 -1.20
N LEU A 20 -14.88 -9.62 -2.13
CA LEU A 20 -13.44 -9.41 -2.33
C LEU A 20 -12.83 -8.72 -1.11
N ILE A 21 -13.40 -7.61 -0.66
CA ILE A 21 -12.93 -6.87 0.52
C ILE A 21 -12.89 -7.78 1.75
N ARG A 22 -13.96 -8.57 1.95
CA ARG A 22 -14.02 -9.51 3.07
C ARG A 22 -12.96 -10.61 3.01
N SER A 23 -12.51 -11.00 1.82
CA SER A 23 -11.52 -12.06 1.63
C SER A 23 -10.07 -11.57 1.73
N MET A 24 -9.84 -10.26 1.65
CA MET A 24 -8.48 -9.69 1.55
C MET A 24 -7.72 -9.65 2.88
N SER A 25 -8.40 -9.67 4.02
CA SER A 25 -7.74 -9.50 5.32
C SER A 25 -8.40 -10.32 6.41
N ALA A 26 -7.59 -10.77 7.40
CA ALA A 26 -8.09 -11.39 8.63
C ALA A 26 -8.54 -10.30 9.63
N PRO A 27 -9.65 -10.49 10.38
CA PRO A 27 -10.05 -9.57 11.45
C PRO A 27 -9.15 -9.71 12.71
N PRO A 28 -9.00 -8.66 13.52
CA PRO A 28 -9.27 -7.26 13.21
C PRO A 28 -8.18 -6.70 12.30
N ASP A 29 -8.59 -6.03 11.21
CA ASP A 29 -7.67 -5.47 10.25
C ASP A 29 -8.14 -4.07 9.88
N PRO A 30 -7.34 -3.01 10.16
CA PRO A 30 -7.69 -1.63 9.86
C PRO A 30 -7.91 -1.39 8.37
N ASP A 31 -7.20 -2.10 7.49
CA ASP A 31 -7.34 -1.97 6.04
C ASP A 31 -8.69 -2.49 5.57
N ARG A 32 -9.19 -3.59 6.16
CA ARG A 32 -10.52 -4.09 5.84
C ARG A 32 -11.61 -3.12 6.26
N ALA A 33 -11.46 -2.48 7.41
CA ALA A 33 -12.41 -1.47 7.88
C ALA A 33 -12.41 -0.26 6.93
N ALA A 34 -11.24 0.23 6.54
CA ALA A 34 -11.09 1.34 5.61
C ALA A 34 -11.65 1.03 4.22
N LEU A 35 -11.40 -0.17 3.68
CA LEU A 35 -11.95 -0.62 2.40
C LEU A 35 -13.47 -0.85 2.42
N ALA A 36 -14.06 -1.02 3.61
CA ALA A 36 -15.51 -1.11 3.76
C ALA A 36 -16.22 0.26 3.71
N GLU A 37 -15.47 1.35 3.84
CA GLU A 37 -16.01 2.70 3.70
C GLU A 37 -16.38 3.01 2.25
N PRO A 38 -17.52 3.72 2.03
CA PRO A 38 -17.93 4.11 0.70
C PRO A 38 -16.85 4.94 -0.02
N GLY A 39 -16.50 4.55 -1.22
CA GLY A 39 -15.54 5.25 -2.06
C GLY A 39 -14.15 4.61 -2.09
N LEU A 40 -13.49 4.37 -0.95
CA LEU A 40 -12.13 3.81 -0.94
C LEU A 40 -12.09 2.37 -1.49
N GLY A 41 -12.98 1.51 -1.02
CA GLY A 41 -13.05 0.12 -1.51
C GLY A 41 -13.39 0.04 -2.99
N GLN A 42 -14.33 0.88 -3.46
CA GLN A 42 -14.70 0.93 -4.87
C GLN A 42 -13.53 1.42 -5.72
N ALA A 43 -12.87 2.51 -5.34
CA ALA A 43 -11.70 3.05 -6.05
C ALA A 43 -10.57 2.01 -6.13
N TYR A 44 -10.25 1.36 -5.02
CA TYR A 44 -9.24 0.32 -4.95
C TYR A 44 -9.53 -0.85 -5.91
N LEU A 45 -10.76 -1.36 -5.92
CA LEU A 45 -11.13 -2.45 -6.81
C LEU A 45 -11.18 -2.04 -8.28
N GLU A 46 -11.56 -0.80 -8.57
CA GLU A 46 -11.52 -0.28 -9.94
C GLU A 46 -10.09 -0.17 -10.45
N ASP A 47 -9.17 0.34 -9.63
CA ASP A 47 -7.75 0.42 -9.98
C ASP A 47 -7.14 -0.97 -10.16
N LEU A 48 -7.49 -1.93 -9.32
CA LEU A 48 -7.03 -3.31 -9.46
C LEU A 48 -7.54 -3.95 -10.76
N ARG A 49 -8.80 -3.71 -11.13
CA ARG A 49 -9.36 -4.16 -12.41
C ARG A 49 -8.63 -3.53 -13.60
N ARG A 50 -8.35 -2.24 -13.54
CA ARG A 50 -7.59 -1.52 -14.58
C ARG A 50 -6.17 -2.05 -14.70
N ALA A 51 -5.47 -2.20 -13.58
CA ALA A 51 -4.09 -2.70 -13.54
C ALA A 51 -3.96 -4.12 -14.13
N LEU A 52 -4.94 -4.98 -13.88
CA LEU A 52 -4.95 -6.37 -14.34
C LEU A 52 -5.67 -6.57 -15.70
N ARG A 53 -6.14 -5.51 -16.35
CA ARG A 53 -6.91 -5.61 -17.61
C ARG A 53 -6.14 -6.33 -18.72
N GLN A 54 -4.84 -6.07 -18.84
CA GLN A 54 -3.96 -6.67 -19.84
C GLN A 54 -3.30 -7.98 -19.36
N GLY A 55 -3.69 -8.48 -18.20
CA GLY A 55 -3.14 -9.69 -17.59
C GLY A 55 -2.18 -9.40 -16.42
N PRO A 56 -1.64 -10.42 -15.79
CA PRO A 56 -0.88 -10.30 -14.55
C PRO A 56 0.60 -9.94 -14.73
N ARG A 57 1.11 -9.78 -15.98
CA ARG A 57 2.55 -9.59 -16.24
C ARG A 57 3.12 -8.35 -15.57
N GLY A 58 2.40 -7.22 -15.59
CA GLY A 58 2.82 -5.99 -14.92
C GLY A 58 3.03 -6.22 -13.42
N ALA A 59 2.00 -6.73 -12.74
CA ALA A 59 2.09 -7.01 -11.30
C ALA A 59 3.22 -8.00 -10.94
N VAL A 60 3.48 -9.00 -11.79
CA VAL A 60 4.59 -9.93 -11.57
C VAL A 60 5.94 -9.24 -11.75
N THR A 61 6.05 -8.35 -12.75
CA THR A 61 7.27 -7.56 -12.98
C THR A 61 7.54 -6.62 -11.80
N ASP A 62 6.52 -5.92 -11.31
CA ASP A 62 6.64 -5.02 -10.17
C ASP A 62 7.09 -5.76 -8.91
N MET A 63 6.51 -6.93 -8.65
CA MET A 63 6.96 -7.80 -7.54
C MET A 63 8.43 -8.22 -7.68
N ALA A 64 8.89 -8.54 -8.88
CA ALA A 64 10.27 -8.90 -9.13
C ALA A 64 11.22 -7.71 -8.92
N LEU A 65 10.83 -6.51 -9.37
CA LEU A 65 11.57 -5.27 -9.15
C LEU A 65 11.64 -4.92 -7.66
N MET A 66 10.53 -5.03 -6.92
CA MET A 66 10.50 -4.77 -5.47
C MET A 66 11.43 -5.72 -4.69
N ALA A 67 11.59 -6.96 -5.16
CA ALA A 67 12.47 -7.95 -4.55
C ALA A 67 13.95 -7.82 -4.99
N SER A 68 14.26 -6.94 -5.93
CA SER A 68 15.60 -6.76 -6.48
C SER A 68 16.36 -5.65 -5.76
N PRO A 69 17.70 -5.70 -5.72
CA PRO A 69 18.48 -4.57 -5.23
C PRO A 69 18.30 -3.34 -6.14
N TRP A 70 17.85 -2.24 -5.57
CA TRP A 70 17.57 -1.01 -6.35
C TRP A 70 18.79 -0.11 -6.54
N GLY A 71 19.90 -0.38 -5.83
CA GLY A 71 21.10 0.46 -5.89
C GLY A 71 20.90 1.89 -5.38
N LEU A 72 19.77 2.15 -4.72
CA LEU A 72 19.47 3.47 -4.15
C LEU A 72 20.33 3.73 -2.91
N ARG A 73 20.69 4.99 -2.73
CA ARG A 73 21.43 5.50 -1.59
C ARG A 73 20.58 6.56 -0.85
N PRO A 74 19.69 6.13 0.06
CA PRO A 74 18.78 7.04 0.76
C PRO A 74 19.51 8.14 1.54
N GLU A 75 20.73 7.87 2.00
CA GLU A 75 21.60 8.84 2.69
C GLU A 75 22.04 10.00 1.80
N LEU A 76 21.87 9.93 0.50
CA LEU A 76 22.16 11.00 -0.46
C LEU A 76 20.95 11.87 -0.81
N ILE A 77 19.76 11.55 -0.30
CA ILE A 77 18.56 12.35 -0.54
C ILE A 77 18.73 13.70 0.14
N ARG A 78 18.57 14.80 -0.62
CA ARG A 78 18.71 16.18 -0.14
C ARG A 78 17.39 16.90 0.07
N ALA A 79 16.33 16.40 -0.55
CA ALA A 79 14.98 16.94 -0.37
C ALA A 79 14.42 16.55 1.00
N PRO A 80 13.60 17.41 1.63
CA PRO A 80 12.83 17.04 2.81
C PRO A 80 11.93 15.84 2.51
N VAL A 81 11.97 14.83 3.36
CA VAL A 81 11.16 13.60 3.22
C VAL A 81 10.16 13.49 4.37
N ARG A 82 8.92 13.18 4.05
CA ARG A 82 7.87 12.86 5.02
C ARG A 82 7.48 11.40 4.86
N VAL A 83 7.67 10.62 5.91
CA VAL A 83 7.29 9.21 5.96
C VAL A 83 6.05 9.07 6.84
N TRP A 84 5.02 8.44 6.29
CA TRP A 84 3.83 8.07 7.05
C TRP A 84 3.70 6.57 7.02
N GLN A 85 3.54 5.93 8.18
CA GLN A 85 3.55 4.49 8.32
C GLN A 85 2.50 4.01 9.32
N GLY A 86 1.65 3.09 8.87
CA GLY A 86 0.77 2.34 9.76
C GLY A 86 1.55 1.29 10.56
N GLU A 87 1.39 1.27 11.88
CA GLU A 87 2.08 0.28 12.72
C GLU A 87 1.55 -1.15 12.52
N GLN A 88 0.34 -1.29 11.96
CA GLN A 88 -0.27 -2.57 11.64
C GLN A 88 -0.09 -2.98 10.17
N ASP A 89 0.75 -2.27 9.42
CA ASP A 89 1.04 -2.58 8.02
C ASP A 89 1.80 -3.91 7.92
N ARG A 90 1.17 -4.87 7.25
CA ARG A 90 1.74 -6.21 6.99
C ARG A 90 2.36 -6.34 5.59
N ASN A 91 2.06 -5.40 4.69
CA ASN A 91 2.61 -5.39 3.34
C ASN A 91 3.98 -4.72 3.28
N ALA A 92 4.09 -3.55 3.94
CA ALA A 92 5.35 -2.85 4.17
C ALA A 92 5.59 -2.71 5.68
N PRO A 93 6.30 -3.64 6.32
CA PRO A 93 6.46 -3.65 7.77
C PRO A 93 7.09 -2.35 8.31
N PRO A 94 6.64 -1.83 9.47
CA PRO A 94 7.11 -0.56 10.04
C PRO A 94 8.62 -0.44 10.23
N VAL A 95 9.30 -1.57 10.41
CA VAL A 95 10.76 -1.61 10.49
C VAL A 95 11.46 -1.05 9.25
N MET A 96 10.83 -1.17 8.07
CA MET A 96 11.38 -0.62 6.82
C MET A 96 11.33 0.91 6.83
N ALA A 97 10.20 1.48 7.23
CA ALA A 97 10.04 2.93 7.38
C ALA A 97 10.99 3.51 8.45
N ARG A 98 11.14 2.81 9.59
CA ARG A 98 12.10 3.20 10.64
C ARG A 98 13.54 3.23 10.13
N ARG A 99 13.94 2.26 9.30
CA ARG A 99 15.28 2.23 8.68
C ARG A 99 15.47 3.40 7.70
N LEU A 100 14.46 3.68 6.86
CA LEU A 100 14.51 4.83 5.94
C LEU A 100 14.64 6.15 6.70
N ALA A 101 13.80 6.35 7.72
CA ALA A 101 13.83 7.55 8.56
C ALA A 101 15.19 7.74 9.29
N ALA A 102 15.87 6.65 9.61
CA ALA A 102 17.15 6.70 10.30
C ALA A 102 18.33 7.06 9.38
N VAL A 103 18.21 6.85 8.05
CA VAL A 103 19.33 7.06 7.11
C VAL A 103 19.13 8.27 6.19
N ILE A 104 17.90 8.73 5.98
CA ILE A 104 17.63 9.94 5.18
C ILE A 104 17.91 11.17 6.03
N PRO A 105 18.79 12.11 5.60
CA PRO A 105 19.27 13.21 6.43
C PRO A 105 18.17 14.17 6.91
N ASP A 106 17.22 14.53 6.04
CA ASP A 106 16.07 15.38 6.36
C ASP A 106 14.78 14.57 6.24
N CYS A 107 14.52 13.74 7.26
CA CYS A 107 13.35 12.89 7.31
C CYS A 107 12.52 13.12 8.56
N THR A 108 11.24 13.39 8.37
CA THR A 108 10.23 13.36 9.45
C THR A 108 9.34 12.15 9.26
N ALA A 109 9.24 11.28 10.27
CA ALA A 109 8.43 10.08 10.22
C ALA A 109 7.27 10.13 11.21
N THR A 110 6.07 9.85 10.72
CA THR A 110 4.84 9.73 11.50
C THR A 110 4.39 8.27 11.49
N PHE A 111 4.25 7.68 12.67
CA PHE A 111 3.79 6.30 12.85
C PHE A 111 2.38 6.33 13.45
N CYS A 112 1.43 5.68 12.76
CA CYS A 112 0.02 5.64 13.15
C CYS A 112 -0.31 4.25 13.74
N PRO A 113 -0.54 4.15 15.08
CA PRO A 113 -0.68 2.85 15.78
C PRO A 113 -1.83 2.00 15.27
N ASP A 114 -2.93 2.63 14.87
CA ASP A 114 -4.19 1.97 14.50
C ASP A 114 -4.39 1.81 13.00
N ASP A 115 -3.32 2.04 12.19
CA ASP A 115 -3.40 1.99 10.74
C ASP A 115 -2.58 0.84 10.15
N GLY A 116 -3.08 0.32 9.02
CA GLY A 116 -2.42 -0.63 8.16
C GLY A 116 -1.87 0.03 6.89
N HIS A 117 -1.85 -0.74 5.80
CA HIS A 117 -1.28 -0.33 4.51
C HIS A 117 -2.17 0.65 3.73
N LEU A 118 -3.47 0.43 3.75
CA LEU A 118 -4.45 1.23 3.01
C LEU A 118 -5.19 2.23 3.90
N SER A 119 -5.47 1.85 5.14
CA SER A 119 -6.20 2.69 6.08
C SER A 119 -5.48 3.99 6.39
N ILE A 120 -4.15 3.98 6.40
CA ILE A 120 -3.34 5.18 6.61
C ILE A 120 -3.61 6.24 5.53
N ILE A 121 -3.77 5.84 4.27
CA ILE A 121 -4.10 6.75 3.17
C ILE A 121 -5.52 7.28 3.35
N GLY A 122 -6.49 6.39 3.58
CA GLY A 122 -7.89 6.78 3.74
C GLY A 122 -8.13 7.76 4.89
N ARG A 123 -7.39 7.61 5.99
CA ARG A 123 -7.57 8.45 7.19
C ARG A 123 -6.72 9.72 7.22
N HIS A 124 -5.55 9.71 6.59
CA HIS A 124 -4.56 10.77 6.77
C HIS A 124 -4.15 11.48 5.47
N ALA A 125 -4.79 11.20 4.32
CA ALA A 125 -4.45 11.80 3.04
C ALA A 125 -4.41 13.34 3.09
N GLU A 126 -5.40 13.98 3.72
CA GLU A 126 -5.45 15.44 3.86
C GLU A 126 -4.27 15.98 4.68
N ALA A 127 -3.98 15.32 5.82
CA ALA A 127 -2.83 15.68 6.65
C ALA A 127 -1.50 15.47 5.91
N MET A 128 -1.37 14.39 5.15
CA MET A 128 -0.18 14.14 4.32
C MET A 128 0.02 15.25 3.30
N LEU A 129 -1.04 15.62 2.57
CA LEU A 129 -0.97 16.67 1.56
C LEU A 129 -0.68 18.05 2.16
N SER A 130 -1.19 18.36 3.35
CA SER A 130 -0.93 19.63 4.03
C SER A 130 0.54 19.82 4.44
N THR A 131 1.33 18.74 4.49
CA THR A 131 2.77 18.82 4.80
C THR A 131 3.64 19.13 3.58
N LEU A 132 3.05 19.22 2.38
CA LEU A 132 3.77 19.46 1.12
C LEU A 132 3.75 20.93 0.68
N GLY A 133 3.03 21.80 1.40
CA GLY A 133 2.85 23.22 1.09
C GLY A 133 3.75 24.15 1.86
#